data_52bdc352058bb8520804f4eeed04010d
#
_entry.id   52bdc352058bb8520804f4eeed04010d
#
_cell.length_a   1.000
_cell.length_b   1.000
_cell.length_c   1.000
_cell.angle_alpha   90.00
_cell.angle_beta   90.00
_cell.angle_gamma   90.00
#
_symmetry.space_group_name_H-M   'P 1'
#
loop_
_entity.id
_entity.type
_entity.pdbx_description
1 polymer ?
#
loop_
_entity_poly.entity_id
_entity_poly.type
_entity_poly.pdbx_seq_one_letter_code
_entity_poly.pdbx_strand_id
1 'polypeptide(L)'
;MGFFIRASFFVIAGLFIISPIVVLSENIGGNKEEVDVLNQQIAEKKAKIKQLEESIGAYKKKIDQKRLEAVSLSNQIAIMDNRISQVELDIQATKEKLDSLTLEIEALSLGIEDKEKVISKQKKILAELIRAYHEQDGKNYLEIAATYDNFSDFYSQVQYLQTVQNDLTLSVNSLRDARQDLEDKKNQTIERKTSYTTLNEELVEKKNDLNEQAGLKQSLLVQTYSSELKFKTLLANLKQQYQAVESEVTSIEREVRKKLESQKQLETEGDSNAKFSWPTQSRYITASFYDPDYPFRYVFEHPGIDIRAAQGTAIKAVASGYVARAKKCSVSSCYSYIMIVHADGLSTVYGHTS
;
A
#
# COMPACT_ATOMS: atom_id res chain seq x y z
N MET A 1 -66.20 -36.16 72.00
CA MET A 1 -64.74 -36.08 71.83
C MET A 1 -64.46 -36.39 70.38
N GLY A 2 -64.42 -35.42 69.53
CA GLY A 2 -64.26 -35.57 68.13
C GLY A 2 -63.12 -34.63 67.69
N PHE A 3 -62.00 -35.19 67.23
CA PHE A 3 -60.87 -34.47 66.72
C PHE A 3 -61.08 -34.21 65.22
N PHE A 4 -61.22 -32.95 64.86
CA PHE A 4 -61.18 -32.50 63.48
C PHE A 4 -59.73 -32.24 63.09
N ILE A 5 -59.17 -33.00 62.14
CA ILE A 5 -57.87 -32.72 61.47
C ILE A 5 -58.21 -31.89 60.27
N ARG A 6 -57.81 -30.60 60.29
CA ARG A 6 -57.80 -29.71 59.13
C ARG A 6 -56.50 -29.98 58.34
N ALA A 7 -56.62 -30.56 57.17
CA ALA A 7 -55.57 -30.61 56.21
C ALA A 7 -55.44 -29.22 55.51
N SER A 8 -54.38 -28.48 55.80
CA SER A 8 -54.02 -27.24 55.07
C SER A 8 -53.31 -27.62 53.79
N PHE A 9 -53.98 -27.41 52.67
CA PHE A 9 -53.36 -27.45 51.37
C PHE A 9 -52.51 -26.15 51.20
N PHE A 10 -51.20 -26.27 51.26
CA PHE A 10 -50.29 -25.19 50.81
C PHE A 10 -50.23 -25.19 49.28
N VAL A 11 -50.97 -24.28 48.70
CA VAL A 11 -50.75 -23.90 47.28
C VAL A 11 -49.42 -23.07 47.19
N ILE A 12 -48.40 -23.72 46.79
CA ILE A 12 -47.12 -22.98 46.38
C ILE A 12 -47.45 -22.35 45.07
N ALA A 13 -47.90 -21.09 45.07
CA ALA A 13 -47.93 -20.24 43.95
C ALA A 13 -46.45 -19.93 43.64
N GLY A 14 -45.88 -20.68 42.70
CA GLY A 14 -44.54 -20.33 42.12
C GLY A 14 -44.64 -19.01 41.42
N LEU A 15 -44.23 -17.95 42.10
CA LEU A 15 -44.02 -16.63 41.53
C LEU A 15 -42.80 -16.76 40.62
N PHE A 16 -43.02 -17.14 39.34
CA PHE A 16 -42.01 -16.95 38.31
C PHE A 16 -41.90 -15.44 38.09
N ILE A 17 -40.94 -14.83 38.75
CA ILE A 17 -40.48 -13.50 38.44
C ILE A 17 -39.87 -13.60 37.04
N ILE A 18 -40.66 -13.24 36.02
CA ILE A 18 -40.15 -12.93 34.69
C ILE A 18 -39.36 -11.65 34.87
N SER A 19 -38.11 -11.77 35.23
CA SER A 19 -37.17 -10.67 35.05
C SER A 19 -37.10 -10.45 33.55
N PRO A 20 -37.39 -9.23 33.02
CA PRO A 20 -37.05 -8.92 31.67
C PRO A 20 -35.56 -9.23 31.56
N ILE A 21 -35.16 -10.04 30.60
CA ILE A 21 -33.76 -10.15 30.19
C ILE A 21 -33.45 -8.77 29.66
N VAL A 22 -33.08 -7.87 30.58
CA VAL A 22 -32.30 -6.70 30.23
C VAL A 22 -31.08 -7.33 29.61
N VAL A 23 -30.99 -7.24 28.28
CA VAL A 23 -29.72 -7.39 27.58
C VAL A 23 -28.86 -6.28 28.15
N LEU A 24 -28.29 -6.56 29.32
CA LEU A 24 -27.13 -5.82 29.79
C LEU A 24 -26.14 -5.96 28.65
N SER A 25 -25.99 -4.89 27.89
CA SER A 25 -24.81 -4.70 27.11
C SER A 25 -23.66 -4.65 28.10
N GLU A 26 -23.35 -5.81 28.68
CA GLU A 26 -22.07 -5.98 29.32
C GLU A 26 -21.04 -5.55 28.31
N ASN A 27 -20.34 -4.53 28.68
CA ASN A 27 -19.20 -3.98 27.99
C ASN A 27 -18.24 -5.15 27.69
N ILE A 28 -18.45 -5.84 26.54
CA ILE A 28 -17.56 -6.90 26.03
C ILE A 28 -16.39 -6.15 25.35
N GLY A 29 -15.87 -5.13 26.02
CA GLY A 29 -14.79 -4.32 25.57
C GLY A 29 -13.52 -4.67 26.32
N GLY A 30 -13.09 -5.93 26.29
CA GLY A 30 -11.79 -6.29 26.84
C GLY A 30 -10.64 -5.53 26.18
N ASN A 31 -10.80 -5.15 24.91
CA ASN A 31 -9.75 -4.51 24.12
C ASN A 31 -10.08 -3.05 23.75
N LYS A 32 -11.21 -2.49 24.17
CA LYS A 32 -11.60 -1.13 23.75
C LYS A 32 -10.59 -0.06 24.22
N GLU A 33 -10.16 -0.15 25.46
CA GLU A 33 -9.18 0.78 26.02
C GLU A 33 -7.84 0.68 25.29
N GLU A 34 -7.40 -0.53 24.95
CA GLU A 34 -6.18 -0.79 24.20
C GLU A 34 -6.27 -0.26 22.75
N VAL A 35 -7.41 -0.46 22.08
CA VAL A 35 -7.68 0.11 20.75
C VAL A 35 -7.70 1.65 20.78
N ASP A 36 -8.26 2.26 21.84
CA ASP A 36 -8.26 3.73 21.98
C ASP A 36 -6.84 4.28 22.16
N VAL A 37 -5.98 3.59 22.91
CA VAL A 37 -4.55 3.94 23.03
C VAL A 37 -3.84 3.83 21.69
N LEU A 38 -4.05 2.75 20.94
CA LEU A 38 -3.47 2.58 19.60
C LEU A 38 -3.93 3.67 18.63
N ASN A 39 -5.21 4.04 18.65
CA ASN A 39 -5.75 5.12 17.83
C ASN A 39 -5.10 6.47 18.16
N GLN A 40 -4.81 6.74 19.44
CA GLN A 40 -4.08 7.95 19.82
C GLN A 40 -2.66 7.93 19.26
N GLN A 41 -1.92 6.82 19.38
CA GLN A 41 -0.58 6.68 18.82
C GLN A 41 -0.57 6.82 17.28
N ILE A 42 -1.56 6.26 16.61
CA ILE A 42 -1.75 6.43 15.15
C ILE A 42 -1.92 7.91 14.80
N ALA A 43 -2.72 8.65 15.56
CA ALA A 43 -2.92 10.09 15.34
C ALA A 43 -1.62 10.89 15.53
N GLU A 44 -0.83 10.57 16.54
CA GLU A 44 0.50 11.18 16.78
C GLU A 44 1.46 10.89 15.63
N LYS A 45 1.51 9.63 15.13
CA LYS A 45 2.32 9.25 13.97
C LYS A 45 1.91 10.01 12.71
N LYS A 46 0.61 10.13 12.44
CA LYS A 46 0.08 10.90 11.30
C LYS A 46 0.44 12.38 11.37
N ALA A 47 0.40 12.98 12.56
CA ALA A 47 0.83 14.36 12.76
C ALA A 47 2.34 14.55 12.45
N LYS A 48 3.17 13.61 12.90
CA LYS A 48 4.61 13.62 12.62
C LYS A 48 4.92 13.42 11.13
N ILE A 49 4.22 12.50 10.46
CA ILE A 49 4.33 12.32 9.01
C ILE A 49 4.06 13.64 8.28
N LYS A 50 3.00 14.35 8.64
CA LYS A 50 2.65 15.64 8.04
C LYS A 50 3.78 16.67 8.20
N GLN A 51 4.38 16.78 9.38
CA GLN A 51 5.52 17.69 9.62
C GLN A 51 6.73 17.33 8.75
N LEU A 52 7.02 16.02 8.58
CA LEU A 52 8.10 15.57 7.71
C LEU A 52 7.82 15.90 6.25
N GLU A 53 6.59 15.71 5.77
CA GLU A 53 6.18 16.06 4.41
C GLU A 53 6.28 17.58 4.14
N GLU A 54 5.94 18.42 5.10
CA GLU A 54 6.16 19.87 5.02
C GLU A 54 7.66 20.23 4.91
N SER A 55 8.50 19.55 5.69
CA SER A 55 9.97 19.72 5.65
C SER A 55 10.56 19.27 4.32
N ILE A 56 10.11 18.13 3.77
CA ILE A 56 10.47 17.65 2.43
C ILE A 56 10.11 18.69 1.37
N GLY A 57 8.91 19.28 1.45
CA GLY A 57 8.48 20.37 0.58
C GLY A 57 9.39 21.61 0.65
N ALA A 58 9.89 21.95 1.83
CA ALA A 58 10.83 23.04 2.01
C ALA A 58 12.20 22.77 1.34
N TYR A 59 12.71 21.53 1.42
CA TYR A 59 13.94 21.15 0.72
C TYR A 59 13.77 21.14 -0.80
N LYS A 60 12.63 20.67 -1.33
CA LYS A 60 12.32 20.78 -2.76
C LYS A 60 12.39 22.23 -3.24
N LYS A 61 11.77 23.17 -2.52
CA LYS A 61 11.87 24.61 -2.86
C LYS A 61 13.30 25.14 -2.83
N LYS A 62 14.14 24.72 -1.88
CA LYS A 62 15.55 25.11 -1.83
C LYS A 62 16.34 24.57 -3.03
N ILE A 63 16.05 23.33 -3.46
CA ILE A 63 16.64 22.74 -4.66
C ILE A 63 16.27 23.58 -5.88
N ASP A 64 14.98 23.92 -6.05
CA ASP A 64 14.48 24.72 -7.17
C ASP A 64 15.12 26.11 -7.20
N GLN A 65 15.26 26.78 -6.04
CA GLN A 65 15.94 28.08 -5.95
C GLN A 65 17.41 27.98 -6.39
N LYS A 66 18.12 26.95 -5.89
CA LYS A 66 19.52 26.72 -6.24
C LYS A 66 19.73 26.40 -7.73
N ARG A 67 18.75 25.83 -8.38
CA ARG A 67 18.77 25.58 -9.82
C ARG A 67 18.68 26.83 -10.67
N LEU A 68 18.06 27.88 -10.16
CA LEU A 68 18.00 29.18 -10.86
C LEU A 68 19.30 29.98 -10.75
N GLU A 69 20.22 29.58 -9.88
CA GLU A 69 21.52 30.22 -9.72
C GLU A 69 22.51 29.77 -10.85
N ALA A 70 23.60 30.51 -11.00
CA ALA A 70 24.64 30.15 -11.97
C ALA A 70 25.23 28.76 -11.70
N VAL A 71 25.53 28.01 -12.76
CA VAL A 71 26.14 26.68 -12.67
C VAL A 71 27.56 26.80 -12.14
N SER A 72 27.76 26.44 -10.88
CA SER A 72 29.04 26.42 -10.19
C SER A 72 29.21 25.15 -9.38
N LEU A 73 30.44 24.80 -9.04
CA LEU A 73 30.71 23.63 -8.19
C LEU A 73 30.01 23.77 -6.83
N SER A 74 30.09 24.96 -6.20
CA SER A 74 29.47 25.24 -4.93
C SER A 74 27.93 25.07 -4.98
N ASN A 75 27.33 25.58 -6.06
CA ASN A 75 25.88 25.46 -6.23
C ASN A 75 25.46 24.01 -6.49
N GLN A 76 26.22 23.26 -7.27
CA GLN A 76 25.97 21.85 -7.54
C GLN A 76 26.08 21.01 -6.26
N ILE A 77 27.09 21.27 -5.42
CA ILE A 77 27.22 20.62 -4.10
C ILE A 77 26.03 20.96 -3.21
N ALA A 78 25.59 22.24 -3.19
CA ALA A 78 24.42 22.63 -2.39
C ALA A 78 23.13 21.94 -2.85
N ILE A 79 22.94 21.73 -4.16
CA ILE A 79 21.80 20.94 -4.71
C ILE A 79 21.87 19.50 -4.21
N MET A 80 23.04 18.86 -4.30
CA MET A 80 23.25 17.48 -3.83
C MET A 80 22.99 17.35 -2.32
N ASP A 81 23.49 18.30 -1.51
CA ASP A 81 23.26 18.32 -0.06
C ASP A 81 21.76 18.45 0.29
N ASN A 82 21.06 19.36 -0.39
CA ASN A 82 19.63 19.50 -0.19
C ASN A 82 18.87 18.24 -0.63
N ARG A 83 19.31 17.55 -1.70
CA ARG A 83 18.73 16.30 -2.15
C ARG A 83 18.96 15.17 -1.14
N ILE A 84 20.17 15.03 -0.62
CA ILE A 84 20.50 14.07 0.45
C ILE A 84 19.59 14.30 1.66
N SER A 85 19.49 15.56 2.12
CA SER A 85 18.62 15.90 3.24
C SER A 85 17.15 15.62 2.98
N GLN A 86 16.68 15.85 1.76
CA GLN A 86 15.32 15.49 1.34
C GLN A 86 15.09 13.98 1.44
N VAL A 87 16.01 13.16 0.89
CA VAL A 87 15.87 11.69 0.92
C VAL A 87 15.95 11.14 2.35
N GLU A 88 16.78 11.74 3.22
CA GLU A 88 16.82 11.38 4.64
C GLU A 88 15.47 11.61 5.34
N LEU A 89 14.81 12.75 5.06
CA LEU A 89 13.46 13.01 5.57
C LEU A 89 12.41 12.09 4.96
N ASP A 90 12.52 11.76 3.68
CA ASP A 90 11.65 10.77 3.01
C ASP A 90 11.77 9.39 3.66
N ILE A 91 12.98 8.98 4.04
CA ILE A 91 13.23 7.75 4.80
C ILE A 91 12.55 7.80 6.17
N GLN A 92 12.67 8.92 6.89
CA GLN A 92 12.02 9.09 8.19
C GLN A 92 10.50 9.06 8.07
N ALA A 93 9.92 9.78 7.11
CA ALA A 93 8.49 9.77 6.85
C ALA A 93 7.97 8.36 6.50
N THR A 94 8.72 7.61 5.69
CA THR A 94 8.36 6.23 5.33
C THR A 94 8.40 5.30 6.54
N LYS A 95 9.38 5.45 7.44
CA LYS A 95 9.43 4.70 8.71
C LYS A 95 8.22 5.01 9.60
N GLU A 96 7.87 6.29 9.77
CA GLU A 96 6.69 6.66 10.56
C GLU A 96 5.38 6.13 9.94
N LYS A 97 5.29 6.05 8.60
CA LYS A 97 4.16 5.42 7.89
C LYS A 97 4.10 3.92 8.17
N LEU A 98 5.23 3.22 8.19
CA LEU A 98 5.31 1.79 8.54
C LEU A 98 4.88 1.54 10.00
N ASP A 99 5.36 2.38 10.92
CA ASP A 99 4.96 2.30 12.33
C ASP A 99 3.45 2.54 12.49
N SER A 100 2.89 3.55 11.82
CA SER A 100 1.44 3.80 11.82
C SER A 100 0.64 2.63 11.29
N LEU A 101 1.08 1.99 10.20
CA LEU A 101 0.43 0.80 9.64
C LEU A 101 0.50 -0.40 10.59
N THR A 102 1.61 -0.55 11.32
CA THR A 102 1.76 -1.61 12.34
C THR A 102 0.71 -1.44 13.44
N LEU A 103 0.54 -0.22 13.97
CA LEU A 103 -0.47 0.09 14.97
C LEU A 103 -1.90 -0.10 14.45
N GLU A 104 -2.17 0.29 13.18
CA GLU A 104 -3.47 0.07 12.54
C GLU A 104 -3.80 -1.44 12.42
N ILE A 105 -2.82 -2.27 12.05
CA ILE A 105 -2.98 -3.73 11.97
C ILE A 105 -3.24 -4.32 13.36
N GLU A 106 -2.56 -3.84 14.39
CA GLU A 106 -2.76 -4.29 15.77
C GLU A 106 -4.16 -3.93 16.26
N ALA A 107 -4.60 -2.68 16.08
CA ALA A 107 -5.94 -2.24 16.44
C ALA A 107 -7.05 -3.05 15.71
N LEU A 108 -6.85 -3.34 14.42
CA LEU A 108 -7.77 -4.19 13.65
C LEU A 108 -7.78 -5.62 14.19
N SER A 109 -6.63 -6.17 14.60
CA SER A 109 -6.52 -7.53 15.13
C SER A 109 -7.29 -7.68 16.47
N LEU A 110 -7.16 -6.70 17.36
CA LEU A 110 -7.92 -6.65 18.61
C LEU A 110 -9.43 -6.54 18.35
N GLY A 111 -9.81 -5.67 17.41
CA GLY A 111 -11.21 -5.53 16.99
C GLY A 111 -11.80 -6.79 16.35
N ILE A 112 -10.99 -7.58 15.63
CA ILE A 112 -11.39 -8.89 15.08
C ILE A 112 -11.63 -9.88 16.22
N GLU A 113 -10.72 -9.97 17.19
CA GLU A 113 -10.83 -10.86 18.34
C GLU A 113 -12.11 -10.57 19.14
N ASP A 114 -12.39 -9.31 19.42
CA ASP A 114 -13.63 -8.92 20.13
C ASP A 114 -14.88 -9.29 19.35
N LYS A 115 -14.89 -9.06 18.02
CA LYS A 115 -16.03 -9.47 17.17
C LYS A 115 -16.21 -10.98 17.12
N GLU A 116 -15.15 -11.77 17.09
CA GLU A 116 -15.23 -13.23 17.14
C GLU A 116 -15.82 -13.73 18.47
N LYS A 117 -15.46 -13.09 19.60
CA LYS A 117 -16.07 -13.37 20.92
C LYS A 117 -17.57 -13.05 20.93
N VAL A 118 -17.98 -11.89 20.42
CA VAL A 118 -19.38 -11.47 20.30
C VAL A 118 -20.18 -12.47 19.45
N ILE A 119 -19.66 -12.82 18.27
CA ILE A 119 -20.29 -13.80 17.36
C ILE A 119 -20.44 -15.15 18.05
N SER A 120 -19.43 -15.60 18.79
CA SER A 120 -19.49 -16.87 19.55
C SER A 120 -20.58 -16.85 20.61
N LYS A 121 -20.69 -15.73 21.38
CA LYS A 121 -21.75 -15.56 22.41
C LYS A 121 -23.14 -15.52 21.76
N GLN A 122 -23.31 -14.76 20.68
CA GLN A 122 -24.59 -14.69 19.97
C GLN A 122 -25.02 -16.02 19.37
N LYS A 123 -24.10 -16.82 18.84
CA LYS A 123 -24.41 -18.18 18.37
C LYS A 123 -24.93 -19.09 19.48
N LYS A 124 -24.38 -18.99 20.70
CA LYS A 124 -24.88 -19.76 21.86
C LYS A 124 -26.29 -19.34 22.23
N ILE A 125 -26.57 -18.04 22.36
CA ILE A 125 -27.89 -17.50 22.63
C ILE A 125 -28.90 -17.96 21.57
N LEU A 126 -28.53 -17.83 20.30
CA LEU A 126 -29.38 -18.27 19.19
C LEU A 126 -29.67 -19.77 19.23
N ALA A 127 -28.69 -20.59 19.58
CA ALA A 127 -28.88 -22.03 19.73
C ALA A 127 -29.85 -22.37 20.88
N GLU A 128 -29.83 -21.64 22.00
CA GLU A 128 -30.75 -21.79 23.12
C GLU A 128 -32.17 -21.36 22.75
N LEU A 129 -32.30 -20.21 22.05
CA LEU A 129 -33.61 -19.75 21.56
C LEU A 129 -34.23 -20.72 20.56
N ILE A 130 -33.43 -21.29 19.65
CA ILE A 130 -33.89 -22.32 18.69
C ILE A 130 -34.38 -23.59 19.45
N ARG A 131 -33.64 -24.03 20.48
CA ARG A 131 -34.06 -25.19 21.27
C ARG A 131 -35.37 -24.91 22.00
N ALA A 132 -35.49 -23.75 22.67
CA ALA A 132 -36.70 -23.34 23.36
C ALA A 132 -37.92 -23.24 22.42
N TYR A 133 -37.69 -22.74 21.19
CA TYR A 133 -38.74 -22.70 20.17
C TYR A 133 -39.12 -24.11 19.70
N HIS A 134 -38.12 -24.96 19.39
CA HIS A 134 -38.36 -26.32 18.90
C HIS A 134 -39.07 -27.23 19.92
N GLU A 135 -38.80 -27.09 21.21
CA GLU A 135 -39.47 -27.83 22.26
C GLU A 135 -41.01 -27.54 22.28
N GLN A 136 -41.43 -26.42 21.69
CA GLN A 136 -42.81 -25.98 21.65
C GLN A 136 -43.44 -26.00 20.24
N ASP A 137 -42.65 -26.10 19.19
CA ASP A 137 -43.06 -26.00 17.77
C ASP A 137 -43.94 -27.21 17.32
N GLY A 138 -43.98 -28.28 18.11
CA GLY A 138 -44.85 -29.44 17.86
C GLY A 138 -46.32 -29.28 18.32
N LYS A 139 -46.66 -28.19 19.00
CA LYS A 139 -47.99 -28.00 19.55
C LYS A 139 -48.79 -26.96 18.75
N ASN A 140 -49.88 -27.41 18.13
CA ASN A 140 -50.81 -26.50 17.47
C ASN A 140 -51.46 -25.56 18.47
N TYR A 141 -51.79 -24.31 18.12
CA TYR A 141 -52.44 -23.33 19.00
C TYR A 141 -53.70 -23.90 19.70
N LEU A 142 -54.43 -24.81 19.03
CA LEU A 142 -55.54 -25.52 19.60
C LEU A 142 -55.13 -26.53 20.68
N GLU A 143 -53.99 -27.16 20.53
CA GLU A 143 -53.44 -28.11 21.49
C GLU A 143 -52.86 -27.37 22.73
N ILE A 144 -52.23 -26.19 22.48
CA ILE A 144 -51.82 -25.29 23.54
C ILE A 144 -53.05 -24.78 24.31
N ALA A 145 -54.11 -24.35 23.62
CA ALA A 145 -55.36 -23.91 24.26
C ALA A 145 -56.04 -25.01 25.10
N ALA A 146 -55.97 -26.27 24.66
CA ALA A 146 -56.55 -27.43 25.39
C ALA A 146 -55.69 -27.85 26.62
N THR A 147 -54.46 -27.39 26.73
CA THR A 147 -53.52 -27.74 27.80
C THR A 147 -53.68 -26.82 29.03
N TYR A 148 -54.24 -25.62 28.84
CA TYR A 148 -54.45 -24.64 29.95
C TYR A 148 -55.89 -24.56 30.44
N ASP A 149 -56.06 -24.54 31.76
CA ASP A 149 -57.37 -24.47 32.41
C ASP A 149 -58.03 -23.09 32.33
N ASN A 150 -57.29 -22.05 31.96
CA ASN A 150 -57.81 -20.69 31.82
C ASN A 150 -57.23 -19.94 30.65
N PHE A 151 -57.96 -18.95 30.14
CA PHE A 151 -57.58 -18.14 28.98
C PHE A 151 -56.34 -17.26 29.24
N SER A 152 -56.09 -16.83 30.48
CA SER A 152 -54.97 -15.97 30.84
C SER A 152 -53.63 -16.68 30.64
N ASP A 153 -53.55 -17.94 31.02
CA ASP A 153 -52.33 -18.75 30.88
C ASP A 153 -52.05 -19.09 29.40
N PHE A 154 -53.12 -19.43 28.67
CA PHE A 154 -53.04 -19.59 27.21
C PHE A 154 -52.50 -18.31 26.52
N TYR A 155 -53.08 -17.14 26.85
CA TYR A 155 -52.68 -15.87 26.26
C TYR A 155 -51.21 -15.52 26.60
N SER A 156 -50.83 -15.75 27.84
CA SER A 156 -49.44 -15.56 28.30
C SER A 156 -48.46 -16.45 27.53
N GLN A 157 -48.82 -17.69 27.23
CA GLN A 157 -47.99 -18.61 26.46
C GLN A 157 -47.85 -18.17 24.98
N VAL A 158 -48.95 -17.72 24.36
CA VAL A 158 -48.91 -17.17 22.98
C VAL A 158 -48.02 -15.94 22.92
N GLN A 159 -48.16 -15.03 23.91
CA GLN A 159 -47.32 -13.83 23.98
C GLN A 159 -45.82 -14.17 24.19
N TYR A 160 -45.55 -15.19 25.04
CA TYR A 160 -44.18 -15.70 25.20
C TYR A 160 -43.60 -16.22 23.88
N LEU A 161 -44.33 -17.03 23.12
CA LEU A 161 -43.90 -17.55 21.82
C LEU A 161 -43.63 -16.43 20.81
N GLN A 162 -44.48 -15.40 20.76
CA GLN A 162 -44.28 -14.23 19.92
C GLN A 162 -43.01 -13.47 20.31
N THR A 163 -42.74 -13.32 21.60
CA THR A 163 -41.53 -12.68 22.12
C THR A 163 -40.27 -13.47 21.70
N VAL A 164 -40.28 -14.80 21.90
CA VAL A 164 -39.16 -15.67 21.47
C VAL A 164 -38.93 -15.59 19.97
N GLN A 165 -40.00 -15.56 19.15
CA GLN A 165 -39.86 -15.40 17.70
C GLN A 165 -39.25 -14.06 17.30
N ASN A 166 -39.65 -12.97 17.96
CA ASN A 166 -39.07 -11.65 17.73
C ASN A 166 -37.61 -11.60 18.15
N ASP A 167 -37.26 -12.14 19.32
CA ASP A 167 -35.88 -12.20 19.83
C ASP A 167 -34.98 -13.06 18.93
N LEU A 168 -35.54 -14.17 18.40
CA LEU A 168 -34.85 -15.00 17.41
C LEU A 168 -34.50 -14.18 16.15
N THR A 169 -35.46 -13.43 15.62
CA THR A 169 -35.31 -12.60 14.45
C THR A 169 -34.25 -11.50 14.68
N LEU A 170 -34.30 -10.81 15.79
CA LEU A 170 -33.33 -9.79 16.20
C LEU A 170 -31.92 -10.39 16.35
N SER A 171 -31.83 -11.56 16.98
CA SER A 171 -30.55 -12.26 17.18
C SER A 171 -29.93 -12.71 15.85
N VAL A 172 -30.72 -13.19 14.89
CA VAL A 172 -30.27 -13.57 13.55
C VAL A 172 -29.73 -12.34 12.79
N ASN A 173 -30.46 -11.23 12.83
CA ASN A 173 -30.02 -9.99 12.16
C ASN A 173 -28.74 -9.46 12.80
N SER A 174 -28.67 -9.38 14.12
CA SER A 174 -27.46 -8.96 14.84
C SER A 174 -26.25 -9.85 14.53
N LEU A 175 -26.45 -11.17 14.42
CA LEU A 175 -25.39 -12.10 14.02
C LEU A 175 -24.93 -11.87 12.57
N ARG A 176 -25.86 -11.56 11.66
CA ARG A 176 -25.54 -11.24 10.27
C ARG A 176 -24.69 -9.99 10.18
N ASP A 177 -25.11 -8.92 10.87
CA ASP A 177 -24.38 -7.64 10.89
C ASP A 177 -22.99 -7.79 11.52
N ALA A 178 -22.89 -8.55 12.61
CA ALA A 178 -21.60 -8.83 13.25
C ALA A 178 -20.64 -9.63 12.34
N ARG A 179 -21.18 -10.55 11.53
CA ARG A 179 -20.38 -11.30 10.54
C ARG A 179 -19.90 -10.41 9.40
N GLN A 180 -20.74 -9.51 8.91
CA GLN A 180 -20.37 -8.57 7.88
C GLN A 180 -19.25 -7.65 8.37
N ASP A 181 -19.39 -7.05 9.55
CA ASP A 181 -18.36 -6.20 10.16
C ASP A 181 -17.03 -6.96 10.39
N LEU A 182 -17.10 -8.23 10.78
CA LEU A 182 -15.90 -9.08 10.89
C LEU A 182 -15.20 -9.28 9.54
N GLU A 183 -15.96 -9.55 8.50
CA GLU A 183 -15.41 -9.71 7.15
C GLU A 183 -14.75 -8.43 6.66
N ASP A 184 -15.40 -7.29 6.86
CA ASP A 184 -14.87 -5.97 6.49
C ASP A 184 -13.56 -5.67 7.23
N LYS A 185 -13.47 -5.98 8.53
CA LYS A 185 -12.22 -5.84 9.30
C LYS A 185 -11.11 -6.76 8.80
N LYS A 186 -11.42 -7.99 8.43
CA LYS A 186 -10.44 -8.92 7.85
C LYS A 186 -9.91 -8.41 6.52
N ASN A 187 -10.77 -7.90 5.65
CA ASN A 187 -10.39 -7.31 4.38
C ASN A 187 -9.50 -6.06 4.58
N GLN A 188 -9.86 -5.15 5.49
CA GLN A 188 -9.02 -4.01 5.86
C GLN A 188 -7.64 -4.45 6.37
N THR A 189 -7.57 -5.52 7.17
CA THR A 189 -6.29 -6.05 7.65
C THR A 189 -5.40 -6.54 6.51
N ILE A 190 -5.99 -7.20 5.51
CA ILE A 190 -5.26 -7.67 4.30
C ILE A 190 -4.72 -6.47 3.53
N GLU A 191 -5.54 -5.44 3.30
CA GLU A 191 -5.13 -4.21 2.61
C GLU A 191 -3.98 -3.50 3.35
N ARG A 192 -4.05 -3.38 4.68
CA ARG A 192 -2.98 -2.77 5.48
C ARG A 192 -1.68 -3.57 5.42
N LYS A 193 -1.75 -4.90 5.47
CA LYS A 193 -0.57 -5.77 5.31
C LYS A 193 0.06 -5.64 3.92
N THR A 194 -0.73 -5.55 2.87
CA THR A 194 -0.23 -5.33 1.50
C THR A 194 0.46 -3.97 1.42
N SER A 195 -0.17 -2.91 1.95
CA SER A 195 0.41 -1.57 1.99
C SER A 195 1.73 -1.53 2.78
N TYR A 196 1.81 -2.27 3.90
CA TYR A 196 3.04 -2.40 4.68
C TYR A 196 4.17 -3.02 3.86
N THR A 197 3.89 -4.10 3.14
CA THR A 197 4.90 -4.79 2.31
C THR A 197 5.44 -3.85 1.22
N THR A 198 4.55 -3.19 0.48
CA THR A 198 4.93 -2.24 -0.57
C THR A 198 5.76 -1.08 -0.01
N LEU A 199 5.35 -0.52 1.14
CA LEU A 199 6.05 0.59 1.75
C LEU A 199 7.42 0.20 2.32
N ASN A 200 7.56 -1.05 2.78
CA ASN A 200 8.84 -1.58 3.24
C ASN A 200 9.83 -1.77 2.07
N GLU A 201 9.34 -2.22 0.91
CA GLU A 201 10.14 -2.27 -0.32
C GLU A 201 10.59 -0.87 -0.73
N GLU A 202 9.68 0.11 -0.72
CA GLU A 202 10.00 1.51 -0.98
C GLU A 202 11.06 2.07 -0.01
N LEU A 203 11.02 1.70 1.27
CA LEU A 203 12.02 2.10 2.25
C LEU A 203 13.43 1.59 1.89
N VAL A 204 13.52 0.35 1.42
CA VAL A 204 14.80 -0.23 0.97
C VAL A 204 15.34 0.57 -0.22
N GLU A 205 14.48 0.88 -1.19
CA GLU A 205 14.85 1.65 -2.37
C GLU A 205 15.32 3.08 -2.01
N LYS A 206 14.63 3.76 -1.10
CA LYS A 206 15.05 5.09 -0.61
C LYS A 206 16.40 5.07 0.10
N LYS A 207 16.70 4.01 0.87
CA LYS A 207 18.02 3.86 1.49
C LYS A 207 19.14 3.67 0.44
N ASN A 208 18.85 2.92 -0.62
CA ASN A 208 19.77 2.77 -1.72
C ASN A 208 19.99 4.08 -2.47
N ASP A 209 18.91 4.85 -2.71
CA ASP A 209 19.01 6.18 -3.32
C ASP A 209 19.89 7.13 -2.49
N LEU A 210 19.70 7.14 -1.16
CA LEU A 210 20.53 7.94 -0.26
C LEU A 210 22.03 7.62 -0.43
N ASN A 211 22.38 6.34 -0.44
CA ASN A 211 23.76 5.90 -0.60
C ASN A 211 24.33 6.31 -1.97
N GLU A 212 23.52 6.22 -3.01
CA GLU A 212 23.91 6.64 -4.36
C GLU A 212 24.14 8.15 -4.43
N GLN A 213 23.22 8.97 -3.92
CA GLN A 213 23.37 10.43 -3.89
C GLN A 213 24.64 10.86 -3.12
N ALA A 214 24.91 10.22 -1.99
CA ALA A 214 26.12 10.47 -1.21
C ALA A 214 27.40 10.07 -2.01
N GLY A 215 27.34 8.93 -2.71
CA GLY A 215 28.44 8.46 -3.57
C GLY A 215 28.71 9.40 -4.74
N LEU A 216 27.66 9.89 -5.41
CA LEU A 216 27.77 10.87 -6.50
C LEU A 216 28.41 12.19 -6.03
N LYS A 217 27.97 12.70 -4.88
CA LYS A 217 28.58 13.89 -4.27
C LYS A 217 30.08 13.68 -4.01
N GLN A 218 30.42 12.56 -3.38
CA GLN A 218 31.82 12.24 -3.09
C GLN A 218 32.65 12.09 -4.36
N SER A 219 32.12 11.44 -5.38
CA SER A 219 32.78 11.32 -6.70
C SER A 219 33.02 12.68 -7.34
N LEU A 220 32.03 13.58 -7.31
CA LEU A 220 32.18 14.94 -7.84
C LEU A 220 33.28 15.70 -7.11
N LEU A 221 33.31 15.64 -5.77
CA LEU A 221 34.36 16.29 -4.97
C LEU A 221 35.74 15.76 -5.29
N VAL A 222 35.89 14.43 -5.44
CA VAL A 222 37.18 13.82 -5.82
C VAL A 222 37.61 14.22 -7.22
N GLN A 223 36.72 14.15 -8.23
CA GLN A 223 37.03 14.48 -9.62
C GLN A 223 37.40 15.94 -9.81
N THR A 224 36.75 16.83 -9.05
CA THR A 224 37.02 18.27 -9.17
C THR A 224 38.10 18.75 -8.21
N TYR A 225 38.53 17.94 -7.25
CA TYR A 225 39.41 18.37 -6.16
C TYR A 225 38.89 19.65 -5.48
N SER A 226 37.61 19.81 -5.39
CA SER A 226 36.92 21.03 -4.90
C SER A 226 37.28 22.31 -5.70
N SER A 227 37.76 22.17 -6.95
CA SER A 227 38.16 23.26 -7.82
C SER A 227 37.06 23.61 -8.84
N GLU A 228 36.61 24.86 -8.82
CA GLU A 228 35.63 25.39 -9.78
C GLU A 228 36.11 25.25 -11.26
N LEU A 229 37.39 25.45 -11.50
CA LEU A 229 37.96 25.33 -12.86
C LEU A 229 37.88 23.89 -13.36
N LYS A 230 38.23 22.92 -12.51
CA LYS A 230 38.13 21.49 -12.86
C LYS A 230 36.69 21.07 -13.07
N PHE A 231 35.76 21.59 -12.24
CA PHE A 231 34.32 21.36 -12.41
C PHE A 231 33.84 21.85 -13.79
N LYS A 232 34.17 23.08 -14.16
CA LYS A 232 33.83 23.64 -15.49
C LYS A 232 34.39 22.81 -16.64
N THR A 233 35.62 22.34 -16.50
CA THR A 233 36.25 21.46 -17.49
C THR A 233 35.51 20.12 -17.60
N LEU A 234 35.13 19.52 -16.45
CA LEU A 234 34.35 18.29 -16.42
C LEU A 234 33.01 18.48 -17.12
N LEU A 235 32.29 19.57 -16.82
CA LEU A 235 31.02 19.87 -17.47
C LEU A 235 31.14 20.04 -18.98
N ALA A 236 32.16 20.74 -19.43
CA ALA A 236 32.41 20.93 -20.86
C ALA A 236 32.65 19.58 -21.56
N ASN A 237 33.46 18.72 -20.96
CA ASN A 237 33.72 17.37 -21.47
C ASN A 237 32.45 16.50 -21.50
N LEU A 238 31.65 16.52 -20.47
CA LEU A 238 30.39 15.77 -20.42
C LEU A 238 29.42 16.24 -21.50
N LYS A 239 29.28 17.55 -21.67
CA LYS A 239 28.43 18.13 -22.71
C LYS A 239 28.88 17.72 -24.10
N GLN A 240 30.19 17.75 -24.37
CA GLN A 240 30.75 17.33 -25.64
C GLN A 240 30.52 15.83 -25.90
N GLN A 241 30.72 14.98 -24.89
CA GLN A 241 30.48 13.55 -25.01
C GLN A 241 28.98 13.27 -25.28
N TYR A 242 28.08 13.93 -24.55
CA TYR A 242 26.64 13.82 -24.75
C TYR A 242 26.25 14.17 -26.21
N GLN A 243 26.69 15.33 -26.71
CA GLN A 243 26.38 15.77 -28.06
C GLN A 243 26.95 14.81 -29.13
N ALA A 244 28.13 14.24 -28.87
CA ALA A 244 28.74 13.26 -29.78
C ALA A 244 27.92 11.96 -29.84
N VAL A 245 27.44 11.44 -28.66
CA VAL A 245 26.60 10.25 -28.62
C VAL A 245 25.23 10.50 -29.27
N GLU A 246 24.59 11.64 -29.00
CA GLU A 246 23.31 12.02 -29.60
C GLU A 246 23.40 12.08 -31.13
N SER A 247 24.46 12.72 -31.65
CA SER A 247 24.74 12.80 -33.10
C SER A 247 25.02 11.42 -33.70
N GLU A 248 25.80 10.57 -33.02
CA GLU A 248 26.07 9.19 -33.43
C GLU A 248 24.79 8.37 -33.50
N VAL A 249 23.96 8.40 -32.44
CA VAL A 249 22.67 7.67 -32.35
C VAL A 249 21.74 8.11 -33.47
N THR A 250 21.54 9.42 -33.66
CA THR A 250 20.68 9.96 -34.73
C THR A 250 21.13 9.56 -36.13
N SER A 251 22.44 9.57 -36.36
CA SER A 251 23.02 9.16 -37.65
C SER A 251 22.81 7.67 -37.92
N ILE A 252 23.10 6.83 -36.95
CA ILE A 252 22.90 5.36 -37.03
C ILE A 252 21.41 5.03 -37.22
N GLU A 253 20.55 5.65 -36.47
CA GLU A 253 19.12 5.44 -36.62
C GLU A 253 18.63 5.69 -38.04
N ARG A 254 19.00 6.83 -38.59
CA ARG A 254 18.62 7.22 -39.96
C ARG A 254 19.17 6.24 -40.99
N GLU A 255 20.41 5.80 -40.85
CA GLU A 255 21.06 4.87 -41.80
C GLU A 255 20.38 3.49 -41.73
N VAL A 256 20.19 2.95 -40.53
CA VAL A 256 19.59 1.63 -40.31
C VAL A 256 18.15 1.62 -40.78
N ARG A 257 17.37 2.66 -40.43
CA ARG A 257 15.98 2.78 -40.86
C ARG A 257 15.86 2.78 -42.40
N LYS A 258 16.64 3.60 -43.06
CA LYS A 258 16.70 3.64 -44.53
C LYS A 258 17.05 2.28 -45.13
N LYS A 259 17.98 1.54 -44.54
CA LYS A 259 18.38 0.21 -44.97
C LYS A 259 17.29 -0.82 -44.78
N LEU A 260 16.59 -0.83 -43.61
CA LEU A 260 15.49 -1.74 -43.30
C LEU A 260 14.26 -1.46 -44.18
N GLU A 261 13.94 -0.18 -44.44
CA GLU A 261 12.88 0.21 -45.37
C GLU A 261 13.17 -0.29 -46.81
N SER A 262 14.43 -0.10 -47.27
CA SER A 262 14.81 -0.58 -48.60
C SER A 262 14.75 -2.11 -48.76
N GLN A 263 14.86 -2.85 -47.66
CA GLN A 263 14.78 -4.31 -47.60
C GLN A 263 13.36 -4.83 -47.29
N LYS A 264 12.36 -3.95 -47.09
CA LYS A 264 10.99 -4.28 -46.64
C LYS A 264 10.92 -5.11 -45.36
N GLN A 265 11.95 -5.01 -44.49
CA GLN A 265 12.03 -5.79 -43.27
C GLN A 265 11.20 -5.17 -42.12
N LEU A 266 10.93 -3.85 -42.18
CA LEU A 266 10.12 -3.16 -41.19
C LEU A 266 8.62 -3.49 -41.26
N GLU A 267 8.14 -3.95 -42.44
CA GLU A 267 6.73 -4.27 -42.64
C GLU A 267 6.33 -5.67 -42.12
N THR A 268 7.32 -6.56 -41.84
CA THR A 268 7.09 -7.98 -41.61
C THR A 268 7.10 -8.44 -40.16
N GLU A 269 7.60 -7.66 -39.21
CA GLU A 269 7.81 -8.12 -37.83
C GLU A 269 7.39 -7.13 -36.72
N GLY A 270 6.47 -6.21 -37.00
CA GLY A 270 6.00 -5.28 -35.98
C GLY A 270 4.49 -5.27 -35.82
N ASP A 271 4.00 -5.80 -34.74
CA ASP A 271 2.66 -5.46 -34.26
C ASP A 271 2.66 -3.94 -33.99
N SER A 272 1.87 -3.18 -34.78
CA SER A 272 1.71 -1.71 -34.64
C SER A 272 1.19 -1.25 -33.26
N ASN A 273 1.02 -2.19 -32.34
CA ASN A 273 0.64 -2.03 -30.94
C ASN A 273 1.69 -2.61 -29.99
N ALA A 274 2.99 -2.57 -30.32
CA ALA A 274 4.03 -3.11 -29.46
C ALA A 274 3.98 -2.49 -28.05
N LYS A 275 3.50 -3.24 -27.10
CA LYS A 275 3.55 -2.86 -25.66
C LYS A 275 4.99 -3.00 -25.20
N PHE A 276 5.62 -1.90 -24.84
CA PHE A 276 6.94 -1.92 -24.23
C PHE A 276 6.92 -2.65 -22.89
N SER A 277 7.84 -3.59 -22.73
CA SER A 277 8.09 -4.28 -21.47
C SER A 277 9.24 -3.58 -20.70
N TRP A 278 9.29 -3.78 -19.38
CA TRP A 278 10.41 -3.26 -18.60
C TRP A 278 11.73 -3.96 -18.99
N PRO A 279 12.81 -3.19 -19.24
CA PRO A 279 14.08 -3.76 -19.66
C PRO A 279 14.82 -4.49 -18.53
N THR A 280 14.48 -4.24 -17.28
CA THR A 280 15.09 -4.86 -16.08
C THR A 280 14.03 -5.39 -15.15
N GLN A 281 14.42 -6.21 -14.17
CA GLN A 281 13.52 -6.65 -13.10
C GLN A 281 13.12 -5.47 -12.19
N SER A 282 14.06 -4.58 -11.90
CA SER A 282 13.77 -3.35 -11.16
C SER A 282 12.92 -2.42 -12.03
N ARG A 283 11.94 -1.78 -11.39
CA ARG A 283 11.10 -0.73 -12.00
C ARG A 283 11.33 0.61 -11.31
N TYR A 284 12.34 0.70 -10.46
CA TYR A 284 12.64 1.91 -9.71
C TYR A 284 13.40 2.89 -10.62
N ILE A 285 12.76 4.04 -10.91
CA ILE A 285 13.32 5.11 -11.73
C ILE A 285 14.08 6.07 -10.79
N THR A 286 15.39 6.22 -11.02
CA THR A 286 16.25 7.15 -10.28
C THR A 286 16.30 8.53 -10.91
N ALA A 287 16.12 8.63 -12.24
CA ALA A 287 15.92 9.87 -12.95
C ALA A 287 14.91 9.68 -14.08
N SER A 288 13.94 10.57 -14.19
CA SER A 288 12.90 10.54 -15.22
C SER A 288 13.37 11.25 -16.51
N PHE A 289 12.61 11.07 -17.58
CA PHE A 289 12.82 11.80 -18.82
C PHE A 289 12.58 13.30 -18.58
N TYR A 290 13.56 14.13 -18.98
CA TYR A 290 13.62 15.57 -18.68
C TYR A 290 13.44 15.89 -17.18
N ASP A 291 13.99 15.03 -16.33
CA ASP A 291 13.87 15.14 -14.88
C ASP A 291 14.24 16.55 -14.40
N PRO A 292 13.30 17.29 -13.79
CA PRO A 292 13.61 18.59 -13.23
C PRO A 292 14.63 18.49 -12.09
N ASP A 293 14.78 17.32 -11.49
CA ASP A 293 15.69 17.05 -10.37
C ASP A 293 17.02 16.43 -10.79
N TYR A 294 17.24 16.26 -12.11
CA TYR A 294 18.49 15.72 -12.62
C TYR A 294 19.67 16.63 -12.27
N PRO A 295 20.73 16.11 -11.63
CA PRO A 295 21.84 16.94 -11.12
C PRO A 295 22.55 17.79 -12.19
N PHE A 296 22.58 17.32 -13.44
CA PHE A 296 23.26 17.99 -14.56
C PHE A 296 22.30 18.68 -15.54
N ARG A 297 21.03 18.89 -15.17
CA ARG A 297 20.01 19.48 -16.04
C ARG A 297 20.41 20.79 -16.70
N TYR A 298 21.23 21.61 -16.04
CA TYR A 298 21.69 22.88 -16.61
C TYR A 298 22.81 22.71 -17.67
N VAL A 299 23.35 21.52 -17.78
CA VAL A 299 24.35 21.17 -18.78
C VAL A 299 23.69 20.56 -20.00
N PHE A 300 22.80 19.63 -19.76
CA PHE A 300 21.93 18.95 -20.74
C PHE A 300 20.67 18.42 -20.06
N GLU A 301 19.58 18.38 -20.80
CA GLU A 301 18.35 17.75 -20.31
C GLU A 301 18.53 16.23 -20.33
N HIS A 302 18.00 15.53 -19.34
CA HIS A 302 18.11 14.08 -19.25
C HIS A 302 17.21 13.41 -20.30
N PRO A 303 17.74 12.81 -21.39
CA PRO A 303 16.96 12.37 -22.55
C PRO A 303 16.43 10.94 -22.42
N GLY A 304 16.39 10.39 -21.24
CA GLY A 304 15.97 9.02 -20.96
C GLY A 304 15.41 8.85 -19.56
N ILE A 305 15.24 7.62 -19.17
CA ILE A 305 14.95 7.23 -17.79
C ILE A 305 16.13 6.44 -17.24
N ASP A 306 16.60 6.77 -16.05
CA ASP A 306 17.57 5.96 -15.33
C ASP A 306 16.81 4.94 -14.45
N ILE A 307 17.11 3.66 -14.67
CA ILE A 307 16.50 2.56 -13.92
C ILE A 307 17.58 1.95 -13.03
N ARG A 308 17.33 1.92 -11.73
CA ARG A 308 18.26 1.29 -10.77
C ARG A 308 18.41 -0.20 -11.07
N ALA A 309 19.64 -0.63 -11.23
CA ALA A 309 20.00 -2.02 -11.37
C ALA A 309 21.42 -2.26 -10.82
N ALA A 310 21.64 -3.41 -10.17
CA ALA A 310 22.98 -3.79 -9.76
C ALA A 310 23.87 -4.08 -10.98
N GLN A 311 25.16 -3.85 -10.84
CA GLN A 311 26.13 -4.21 -11.90
C GLN A 311 25.99 -5.69 -12.26
N GLY A 312 25.93 -6.01 -13.56
CA GLY A 312 25.70 -7.36 -14.06
C GLY A 312 24.23 -7.76 -14.19
N THR A 313 23.28 -6.87 -13.87
CA THR A 313 21.86 -7.14 -14.09
C THR A 313 21.59 -7.31 -15.59
N ALA A 314 20.85 -8.38 -15.95
CA ALA A 314 20.45 -8.60 -17.34
C ALA A 314 19.47 -7.54 -17.82
N ILE A 315 19.76 -6.95 -19.00
CA ILE A 315 18.89 -5.99 -19.68
C ILE A 315 18.21 -6.71 -20.85
N LYS A 316 16.89 -6.56 -20.98
CA LYS A 316 16.10 -7.12 -22.06
C LYS A 316 15.65 -6.03 -23.01
N ALA A 317 15.49 -6.35 -24.30
CA ALA A 317 14.83 -5.47 -25.23
C ALA A 317 13.38 -5.22 -24.78
N VAL A 318 12.94 -3.95 -24.83
CA VAL A 318 11.59 -3.55 -24.40
C VAL A 318 10.51 -4.01 -25.39
N ALA A 319 10.89 -4.21 -26.66
CA ALA A 319 10.06 -4.74 -27.73
C ALA A 319 10.93 -5.43 -28.78
N SER A 320 10.30 -6.16 -29.71
CA SER A 320 10.96 -6.74 -30.89
C SER A 320 11.56 -5.64 -31.79
N GLY A 321 12.68 -5.92 -32.40
CA GLY A 321 13.36 -4.95 -33.29
C GLY A 321 14.72 -5.42 -33.77
N TYR A 322 15.39 -4.57 -34.54
CA TYR A 322 16.71 -4.81 -35.09
C TYR A 322 17.77 -4.09 -34.29
N VAL A 323 18.84 -4.80 -33.90
CA VAL A 323 20.01 -4.18 -33.25
C VAL A 323 20.77 -3.34 -34.25
N ALA A 324 20.60 -2.02 -34.17
CA ALA A 324 21.28 -1.08 -35.04
C ALA A 324 22.77 -0.89 -34.67
N ARG A 325 23.05 -0.90 -33.37
CA ARG A 325 24.41 -0.73 -32.85
C ARG A 325 24.55 -1.43 -31.49
N ALA A 326 25.69 -2.08 -31.32
CA ALA A 326 26.18 -2.51 -30.01
C ALA A 326 27.60 -1.94 -29.86
N LYS A 327 27.75 -0.97 -28.96
CA LYS A 327 29.03 -0.28 -28.71
C LYS A 327 29.52 -0.60 -27.32
N LYS A 328 30.63 -1.30 -27.23
CA LYS A 328 31.31 -1.59 -25.97
C LYS A 328 32.54 -0.75 -25.83
N CYS A 329 32.72 -0.08 -24.72
CA CYS A 329 33.84 0.77 -24.40
C CYS A 329 34.67 0.19 -23.24
N SER A 330 35.96 0.32 -23.31
CA SER A 330 36.90 -0.09 -22.27
C SER A 330 37.46 1.07 -21.45
N VAL A 331 37.12 2.30 -21.80
CA VAL A 331 37.60 3.54 -21.14
C VAL A 331 36.43 4.40 -20.69
N SER A 332 36.60 5.09 -19.57
CA SER A 332 35.52 5.88 -18.91
C SER A 332 35.11 7.11 -19.75
N SER A 333 35.92 7.56 -20.71
CA SER A 333 35.59 8.66 -21.63
C SER A 333 34.71 8.25 -22.81
N CYS A 334 34.33 6.98 -22.90
CA CYS A 334 33.50 6.43 -23.95
C CYS A 334 32.22 5.88 -23.37
N TYR A 335 31.11 6.03 -24.10
CA TYR A 335 29.77 5.60 -23.67
C TYR A 335 29.37 4.28 -24.32
N SER A 336 29.21 3.23 -23.53
CA SER A 336 28.72 1.91 -23.98
C SER A 336 27.21 1.93 -24.09
N TYR A 337 26.69 1.48 -25.24
CA TYR A 337 25.24 1.39 -25.44
C TYR A 337 24.86 0.33 -26.47
N ILE A 338 23.59 -0.10 -26.39
CA ILE A 338 22.94 -0.88 -27.43
C ILE A 338 21.74 -0.08 -27.94
N MET A 339 21.59 -0.01 -29.26
CA MET A 339 20.50 0.65 -29.95
C MET A 339 19.66 -0.36 -30.71
N ILE A 340 18.36 -0.32 -30.55
CA ILE A 340 17.39 -1.17 -31.23
C ILE A 340 16.40 -0.28 -31.99
N VAL A 341 16.18 -0.56 -33.27
CA VAL A 341 15.16 0.07 -34.12
C VAL A 341 13.95 -0.85 -34.19
N HIS A 342 12.79 -0.32 -33.86
CA HIS A 342 11.49 -1.01 -33.87
C HIS A 342 10.69 -0.71 -35.15
N ALA A 343 9.74 -1.57 -35.47
CA ALA A 343 8.94 -1.45 -36.69
C ALA A 343 8.00 -0.24 -36.70
N ASP A 344 7.56 0.21 -35.52
CA ASP A 344 6.61 1.31 -35.33
C ASP A 344 7.20 2.72 -35.47
N GLY A 345 8.42 2.82 -35.96
CA GLY A 345 9.10 4.12 -36.11
C GLY A 345 9.82 4.59 -34.87
N LEU A 346 9.86 3.80 -33.79
CA LEU A 346 10.59 4.10 -32.57
C LEU A 346 11.97 3.44 -32.54
N SER A 347 12.84 3.98 -31.75
CA SER A 347 14.15 3.39 -31.42
C SER A 347 14.39 3.47 -29.93
N THR A 348 15.05 2.46 -29.39
CA THR A 348 15.44 2.45 -27.97
C THR A 348 16.94 2.35 -27.82
N VAL A 349 17.48 3.09 -26.86
CA VAL A 349 18.91 3.10 -26.54
C VAL A 349 19.08 2.67 -25.09
N TYR A 350 19.90 1.64 -24.89
CA TYR A 350 20.25 1.10 -23.57
C TYR A 350 21.66 1.52 -23.25
N GLY A 351 21.80 2.52 -22.38
CA GLY A 351 23.08 3.08 -21.97
C GLY A 351 23.73 2.33 -20.82
N HIS A 352 25.00 2.64 -20.57
CA HIS A 352 25.81 2.05 -19.49
C HIS A 352 25.88 0.52 -19.50
N THR A 353 25.76 -0.10 -20.67
CA THR A 353 25.87 -1.55 -20.86
C THR A 353 27.33 -2.02 -20.80
N SER A 354 27.60 -3.22 -20.26
CA SER A 354 28.95 -3.80 -20.10
C SER A 354 29.21 -5.02 -21.00
#